data_46aceb62dbb25ff237d7f24f22653af3
#
_entry.id   46aceb62dbb25ff237d7f24f22653af3
#
_cell.length_a   1.000
_cell.length_b   1.000
_cell.length_c   1.000
_cell.angle_alpha   90.00
_cell.angle_beta   90.00
_cell.angle_gamma   90.00
#
_symmetry.space_group_name_H-M   'P 1'
#
loop_
_entity.id
_entity.type
_entity.pdbx_description
1 polymer ?
#
loop_
_entity_poly.entity_id
_entity_poly.type
_entity_poly.pdbx_seq_one_letter_code
_entity_poly.pdbx_strand_id
1 'polypeptide(L)'
;MKFVVAILLAAIPSISICKPLPPRDMPAVEVSESPTVDGDISDSAWQRPPDCTEFFHRETGAAAAEKTSAWVCYDSKFIYVAFRCEESKPDSIRAAQKKRGGGLDRDDYVRVDIDPWHTHLFMYTFKVNARGTQTEEIPGVGGTKIEWRGDWLAAAKIQPYGWSVEMAIPWSILKYPSNQSVMGIAFFRRHSRTDQIWSSPDLGPSDDEQLMLNWTNLKPPPPVLITTALAYVNAGWGGDSLKAGLDVKKQLSQQKNALLTINPDFQSIEQNVESIDFTYSPRVLSDNRAFFTEGNAHQSNESRMFYSRSIEDVDVGLKIVGQTGGNDFSGLFCTSGSDDQHLYLKSRWDFGQVNRIGAAITSTRRPGIENQVGSVFGRLGRRSENRTDYIEYSLMKSLTPGSGGDGSITRLGGSGYGGPKEIGWWLYYNNINPSYYAADGIVPDPDLKGISYGANYGNEYSSGRIRQWSVDVSGHSWDLHSGELLSKSLWMSANVASLNSQIYASFGREKRRDEVESIPTLFNDHTFTIGCAWNQQEMYTRGWADVSFGKRAGGNSFYGRVKQGLSLGESFHADIFYEYLRMTGPFAQREHQVVASLAYDITSENSLS
;
A
#
# COMPACT_ATOMS: atom_id res chain seq x y z
N MET A 1 -15.21 10.56 29.72
CA MET A 1 -15.61 9.29 29.03
C MET A 1 -17.09 9.27 28.62
N LYS A 2 -18.07 9.56 29.47
CA LYS A 2 -19.50 9.54 29.06
C LYS A 2 -19.88 10.59 27.99
N PHE A 3 -19.24 11.74 27.92
CA PHE A 3 -19.50 12.80 26.93
C PHE A 3 -18.93 12.50 25.54
N VAL A 4 -17.78 11.84 25.45
CA VAL A 4 -17.13 11.49 24.18
C VAL A 4 -17.90 10.37 23.46
N VAL A 5 -18.41 9.39 24.22
CA VAL A 5 -19.24 8.30 23.66
C VAL A 5 -20.60 8.83 23.16
N ALA A 6 -21.18 9.81 23.84
CA ALA A 6 -22.46 10.41 23.43
C ALA A 6 -22.34 11.24 22.11
N ILE A 7 -21.23 11.93 21.90
CA ILE A 7 -20.98 12.69 20.64
C ILE A 7 -20.74 11.76 19.48
N LEU A 8 -20.05 10.62 19.67
CA LEU A 8 -19.82 9.61 18.64
C LEU A 8 -21.12 8.89 18.20
N LEU A 9 -22.06 8.68 19.12
CA LEU A 9 -23.36 8.05 18.81
C LEU A 9 -24.37 9.02 18.15
N ALA A 10 -24.26 10.33 18.40
CA ALA A 10 -25.16 11.33 17.83
C ALA A 10 -24.83 11.74 16.39
N ALA A 11 -23.65 11.39 15.89
CA ALA A 11 -23.17 11.74 14.55
C ALA A 11 -23.54 10.72 13.45
N ILE A 12 -24.36 9.69 13.74
CA ILE A 12 -24.82 8.74 12.74
C ILE A 12 -26.17 9.20 12.20
N PRO A 13 -26.24 9.89 11.06
CA PRO A 13 -27.52 10.26 10.47
C PRO A 13 -28.25 9.02 9.95
N SER A 14 -29.55 8.97 10.15
CA SER A 14 -30.44 7.97 9.57
C SER A 14 -30.55 8.20 8.06
N ILE A 15 -29.84 7.41 7.24
CA ILE A 15 -29.86 7.51 5.79
C ILE A 15 -30.61 6.31 5.21
N SER A 16 -31.51 6.61 4.29
CA SER A 16 -32.22 5.66 3.46
C SER A 16 -31.23 4.80 2.66
N ILE A 17 -31.35 3.49 2.72
CA ILE A 17 -30.48 2.55 1.99
C ILE A 17 -31.00 2.47 0.56
N CYS A 18 -30.33 3.13 -0.38
CA CYS A 18 -30.45 2.75 -1.78
C CYS A 18 -29.67 1.44 -1.95
N LYS A 19 -30.31 0.36 -2.37
CA LYS A 19 -29.61 -0.89 -2.70
C LYS A 19 -28.78 -0.64 -3.95
N PRO A 20 -27.47 -0.95 -3.96
CA PRO A 20 -26.70 -0.95 -5.19
C PRO A 20 -27.38 -1.89 -6.20
N LEU A 21 -27.33 -1.54 -7.48
CA LEU A 21 -27.76 -2.44 -8.55
C LEU A 21 -26.96 -3.74 -8.43
N PRO A 22 -27.61 -4.92 -8.58
CA PRO A 22 -26.88 -6.18 -8.51
C PRO A 22 -25.81 -6.23 -9.61
N PRO A 23 -24.64 -6.84 -9.33
CA PRO A 23 -23.62 -7.06 -10.34
C PRO A 23 -24.20 -7.76 -11.57
N ARG A 24 -23.79 -7.31 -12.77
CA ARG A 24 -24.24 -7.91 -14.03
C ARG A 24 -23.50 -9.23 -14.27
N ASP A 25 -24.22 -10.26 -14.67
CA ASP A 25 -23.64 -11.53 -15.11
C ASP A 25 -22.99 -11.41 -16.49
N MET A 26 -21.81 -11.98 -16.62
CA MET A 26 -21.03 -12.09 -17.84
C MET A 26 -20.66 -13.56 -18.05
N PRO A 27 -21.28 -14.28 -18.98
CA PRO A 27 -20.97 -15.68 -19.22
C PRO A 27 -19.54 -15.87 -19.72
N ALA A 28 -18.84 -16.84 -19.17
CA ALA A 28 -17.48 -17.19 -19.57
C ALA A 28 -17.49 -17.91 -20.94
N VAL A 29 -16.47 -17.63 -21.74
CA VAL A 29 -16.24 -18.21 -23.04
C VAL A 29 -15.04 -19.14 -22.97
N GLU A 30 -15.27 -20.44 -23.16
CA GLU A 30 -14.20 -21.44 -23.30
C GLU A 30 -13.78 -21.53 -24.77
N VAL A 31 -12.46 -21.46 -25.03
CA VAL A 31 -11.92 -21.54 -26.40
C VAL A 31 -11.19 -22.86 -26.60
N SER A 32 -11.35 -23.44 -27.81
CA SER A 32 -10.66 -24.66 -28.20
C SER A 32 -9.30 -24.39 -28.84
N GLU A 33 -9.10 -23.21 -29.41
CA GLU A 33 -7.87 -22.72 -30.00
C GLU A 33 -7.37 -21.54 -29.19
N SER A 34 -6.18 -21.66 -28.62
CA SER A 34 -5.56 -20.63 -27.79
C SER A 34 -5.12 -19.46 -28.66
N PRO A 35 -5.47 -18.19 -28.32
CA PRO A 35 -4.96 -17.04 -29.05
C PRO A 35 -3.45 -16.88 -28.87
N THR A 36 -2.80 -16.30 -29.85
CA THR A 36 -1.37 -15.95 -29.82
C THR A 36 -1.20 -14.61 -29.14
N VAL A 37 -0.36 -14.54 -28.11
CA VAL A 37 -0.11 -13.28 -27.37
C VAL A 37 0.97 -12.49 -28.12
N ASP A 38 0.56 -11.70 -29.13
CA ASP A 38 1.47 -10.88 -29.95
C ASP A 38 1.06 -9.40 -30.01
N GLY A 39 -0.02 -9.05 -29.32
CA GLY A 39 -0.60 -7.70 -29.26
C GLY A 39 -1.55 -7.36 -30.43
N ASP A 40 -1.80 -8.31 -31.34
CA ASP A 40 -2.71 -8.15 -32.47
C ASP A 40 -3.99 -8.97 -32.25
N ILE A 41 -5.11 -8.31 -32.04
CA ILE A 41 -6.41 -8.94 -31.76
C ILE A 41 -7.10 -9.49 -33.02
N SER A 42 -6.33 -10.09 -33.91
CA SER A 42 -6.82 -10.71 -35.16
C SER A 42 -7.21 -12.18 -35.00
N ASP A 43 -6.87 -12.81 -33.88
CA ASP A 43 -7.20 -14.22 -33.60
C ASP A 43 -8.71 -14.49 -33.55
N SER A 44 -9.09 -15.72 -33.87
CA SER A 44 -10.49 -16.18 -33.90
C SER A 44 -11.23 -15.96 -32.58
N ALA A 45 -10.51 -16.05 -31.46
CA ALA A 45 -11.04 -15.82 -30.11
C ALA A 45 -11.61 -14.40 -29.93
N TRP A 46 -11.08 -13.42 -30.65
CA TRP A 46 -11.45 -12.01 -30.57
C TRP A 46 -12.43 -11.55 -31.66
N GLN A 47 -12.73 -12.41 -32.66
CA GLN A 47 -13.66 -12.10 -33.75
C GLN A 47 -15.13 -12.27 -33.36
N ARG A 48 -15.46 -12.03 -32.10
CA ARG A 48 -16.81 -12.01 -31.52
C ARG A 48 -17.10 -10.64 -30.92
N PRO A 49 -18.35 -10.32 -30.57
CA PRO A 49 -18.67 -9.10 -29.86
C PRO A 49 -17.85 -9.00 -28.56
N PRO A 50 -17.34 -7.80 -28.21
CA PRO A 50 -16.65 -7.59 -26.95
C PRO A 50 -17.56 -7.89 -25.76
N ASP A 51 -16.97 -8.39 -24.68
CA ASP A 51 -17.68 -8.63 -23.41
C ASP A 51 -18.01 -7.31 -22.70
N CYS A 52 -17.16 -6.28 -22.88
CA CYS A 52 -17.34 -4.96 -22.33
C CYS A 52 -16.96 -3.87 -23.35
N THR A 53 -17.85 -2.88 -23.51
CA THR A 53 -17.66 -1.68 -24.35
C THR A 53 -18.01 -0.40 -23.62
N GLU A 54 -18.72 -0.51 -22.50
CA GLU A 54 -19.09 0.63 -21.67
C GLU A 54 -18.05 0.81 -20.57
N PHE A 55 -17.28 1.89 -20.65
CA PHE A 55 -16.32 2.28 -19.64
C PHE A 55 -16.74 3.61 -19.04
N PHE A 56 -16.58 3.74 -17.73
CA PHE A 56 -17.04 4.87 -16.95
C PHE A 56 -15.86 5.53 -16.26
N HIS A 57 -15.88 6.85 -16.23
CA HIS A 57 -14.88 7.65 -15.51
C HIS A 57 -15.01 7.38 -14.01
N ARG A 58 -13.94 6.93 -13.41
CA ARG A 58 -13.87 6.50 -12.02
C ARG A 58 -14.48 7.50 -11.02
N GLU A 59 -14.15 8.80 -11.17
CA GLU A 59 -14.56 9.84 -10.20
C GLU A 59 -15.98 10.37 -10.44
N THR A 60 -16.46 10.32 -11.66
CA THR A 60 -17.71 11.00 -12.04
C THR A 60 -18.82 10.07 -12.51
N GLY A 61 -18.52 8.80 -12.79
CA GLY A 61 -19.45 7.86 -13.40
C GLY A 61 -19.87 8.23 -14.85
N ALA A 62 -19.26 9.26 -15.45
CA ALA A 62 -19.53 9.64 -16.82
C ALA A 62 -18.93 8.62 -17.80
N ALA A 63 -19.57 8.44 -18.97
CA ALA A 63 -19.01 7.60 -20.02
C ALA A 63 -17.61 8.06 -20.43
N ALA A 64 -16.71 7.10 -20.70
CA ALA A 64 -15.36 7.36 -21.15
C ALA A 64 -15.35 8.13 -22.48
N ALA A 65 -14.43 9.08 -22.61
CA ALA A 65 -14.34 9.92 -23.80
C ALA A 65 -13.78 9.18 -25.03
N GLU A 66 -12.92 8.19 -24.80
CA GLU A 66 -12.32 7.36 -25.85
C GLU A 66 -12.83 5.92 -25.70
N LYS A 67 -13.20 5.32 -26.81
CA LYS A 67 -13.79 3.99 -26.83
C LYS A 67 -12.78 2.92 -26.41
N THR A 68 -13.24 2.00 -25.58
CA THR A 68 -12.48 0.82 -25.16
C THR A 68 -13.36 -0.41 -25.34
N SER A 69 -12.78 -1.48 -25.87
CA SER A 69 -13.44 -2.78 -25.96
C SER A 69 -12.57 -3.81 -25.24
N ALA A 70 -13.18 -4.68 -24.44
CA ALA A 70 -12.49 -5.74 -23.74
C ALA A 70 -13.14 -7.10 -24.01
N TRP A 71 -12.31 -8.12 -24.13
CA TRP A 71 -12.70 -9.53 -24.30
C TRP A 71 -12.02 -10.36 -23.23
N VAL A 72 -12.68 -11.40 -22.76
CA VAL A 72 -12.10 -12.43 -21.90
C VAL A 72 -12.57 -13.82 -22.33
N CYS A 73 -11.64 -14.74 -22.45
CA CYS A 73 -11.92 -16.15 -22.67
C CYS A 73 -10.91 -17.01 -21.92
N TYR A 74 -11.09 -18.31 -21.92
CA TYR A 74 -10.17 -19.21 -21.22
C TYR A 74 -10.08 -20.57 -21.92
N ASP A 75 -8.99 -21.26 -21.66
CA ASP A 75 -8.82 -22.68 -21.94
C ASP A 75 -8.41 -23.44 -20.66
N SER A 76 -7.93 -24.67 -20.78
CA SER A 76 -7.50 -25.49 -19.65
C SER A 76 -6.18 -25.00 -18.98
N LYS A 77 -5.47 -24.03 -19.56
CA LYS A 77 -4.16 -23.54 -19.06
C LYS A 77 -4.18 -22.08 -18.66
N PHE A 78 -4.87 -21.25 -19.44
CA PHE A 78 -4.81 -19.79 -19.32
C PHE A 78 -6.19 -19.14 -19.34
N ILE A 79 -6.25 -17.98 -18.68
CA ILE A 79 -7.24 -16.95 -18.94
C ILE A 79 -6.61 -15.98 -19.94
N TYR A 80 -7.31 -15.69 -21.01
CA TYR A 80 -6.89 -14.74 -22.03
C TYR A 80 -7.74 -13.48 -21.93
N VAL A 81 -7.09 -12.33 -21.98
CA VAL A 81 -7.77 -11.02 -21.96
C VAL A 81 -7.23 -10.18 -23.10
N ALA A 82 -8.11 -9.57 -23.87
CA ALA A 82 -7.72 -8.63 -24.90
C ALA A 82 -8.40 -7.28 -24.72
N PHE A 83 -7.69 -6.22 -25.10
CA PHE A 83 -8.23 -4.87 -25.14
C PHE A 83 -7.94 -4.21 -26.47
N ARG A 84 -8.93 -3.47 -26.97
CA ARG A 84 -8.80 -2.48 -28.03
C ARG A 84 -9.09 -1.11 -27.46
N CYS A 85 -8.09 -0.25 -27.45
CA CYS A 85 -8.14 1.10 -26.92
C CYS A 85 -8.06 2.11 -28.07
N GLU A 86 -9.17 2.74 -28.41
CA GLU A 86 -9.16 3.83 -29.39
C GLU A 86 -8.56 5.10 -28.76
N GLU A 87 -7.80 5.86 -29.52
CA GLU A 87 -7.15 7.10 -29.10
C GLU A 87 -7.20 8.11 -30.25
N SER A 88 -7.85 9.23 -30.01
CA SER A 88 -8.00 10.29 -30.99
C SER A 88 -6.66 10.98 -31.36
N LYS A 89 -5.64 10.80 -30.54
CA LYS A 89 -4.27 11.31 -30.74
C LYS A 89 -3.24 10.22 -30.49
N PRO A 90 -3.05 9.26 -31.42
CA PRO A 90 -2.15 8.13 -31.21
C PRO A 90 -0.70 8.51 -30.85
N ASP A 91 -0.21 9.64 -31.38
CA ASP A 91 1.12 10.18 -31.05
C ASP A 91 1.26 10.64 -29.58
N SER A 92 0.15 10.73 -28.85
CA SER A 92 0.12 11.11 -27.44
C SER A 92 0.08 9.92 -26.49
N ILE A 93 0.07 8.69 -27.01
CA ILE A 93 0.14 7.47 -26.20
C ILE A 93 1.46 7.44 -25.45
N ARG A 94 1.37 7.20 -24.14
CA ARG A 94 2.52 7.15 -23.24
C ARG A 94 2.74 5.73 -22.76
N ALA A 95 3.97 5.24 -22.94
CA ALA A 95 4.41 3.94 -22.47
C ALA A 95 5.91 4.00 -22.17
N ALA A 96 6.27 4.78 -21.14
CA ALA A 96 7.65 5.08 -20.79
C ALA A 96 8.29 3.96 -19.96
N GLN A 97 7.51 3.29 -19.09
CA GLN A 97 8.03 2.19 -18.26
C GLN A 97 8.34 0.97 -19.11
N LYS A 98 9.59 0.49 -19.00
CA LYS A 98 10.08 -0.69 -19.70
C LYS A 98 10.33 -1.88 -18.76
N LYS A 99 10.59 -1.60 -17.47
CA LYS A 99 10.92 -2.62 -16.48
C LYS A 99 9.65 -3.30 -15.95
N ARG A 100 9.58 -4.63 -16.06
CA ARG A 100 8.51 -5.45 -15.47
C ARG A 100 8.43 -5.19 -13.95
N GLY A 101 7.21 -5.04 -13.44
CA GLY A 101 6.96 -4.72 -12.02
C GLY A 101 7.22 -3.25 -11.66
N GLY A 102 7.63 -2.42 -12.61
CA GLY A 102 7.72 -0.97 -12.42
C GLY A 102 6.35 -0.30 -12.38
N GLY A 103 6.24 0.87 -11.72
CA GLY A 103 5.00 1.62 -11.65
C GLY A 103 4.54 2.11 -13.02
N LEU A 104 3.28 1.87 -13.36
CA LEU A 104 2.67 2.31 -14.63
C LEU A 104 1.81 3.57 -14.49
N ASP A 105 1.84 4.25 -13.35
CA ASP A 105 0.90 5.33 -13.02
C ASP A 105 0.95 6.54 -13.97
N ARG A 106 1.98 6.63 -14.82
CA ARG A 106 2.16 7.71 -15.79
C ARG A 106 1.95 7.27 -17.24
N ASP A 107 1.78 5.97 -17.45
CA ASP A 107 1.60 5.39 -18.78
C ASP A 107 0.11 5.21 -19.12
N ASP A 108 -0.18 5.09 -20.41
CA ASP A 108 -1.41 4.48 -20.88
C ASP A 108 -1.33 2.98 -20.61
N TYR A 109 -2.23 2.47 -19.78
CA TYR A 109 -2.29 1.04 -19.46
C TYR A 109 -3.73 0.54 -19.42
N VAL A 110 -3.87 -0.76 -19.59
CA VAL A 110 -5.07 -1.50 -19.25
C VAL A 110 -4.83 -2.37 -18.02
N ARG A 111 -5.89 -2.64 -17.28
CA ARG A 111 -5.88 -3.46 -16.08
C ARG A 111 -7.07 -4.40 -16.11
N VAL A 112 -6.87 -5.64 -15.73
CA VAL A 112 -7.92 -6.57 -15.37
C VAL A 112 -7.76 -6.98 -13.92
N ASP A 113 -8.86 -6.91 -13.17
CA ASP A 113 -8.96 -7.40 -11.81
C ASP A 113 -9.81 -8.66 -11.81
N ILE A 114 -9.33 -9.69 -11.14
CA ILE A 114 -10.02 -10.98 -10.99
C ILE A 114 -10.14 -11.29 -9.50
N ASP A 115 -11.36 -11.55 -9.03
CA ASP A 115 -11.64 -12.11 -7.71
C ASP A 115 -11.99 -13.60 -7.84
N PRO A 116 -11.01 -14.51 -7.71
CA PRO A 116 -11.23 -15.93 -7.93
C PRO A 116 -12.11 -16.61 -6.88
N TRP A 117 -12.31 -15.94 -5.72
CA TRP A 117 -13.13 -16.45 -4.61
C TRP A 117 -14.53 -15.85 -4.58
N HIS A 118 -14.77 -14.83 -5.40
CA HIS A 118 -16.02 -14.05 -5.39
C HIS A 118 -16.38 -13.56 -3.98
N THR A 119 -15.39 -13.10 -3.25
CA THR A 119 -15.54 -12.59 -1.87
C THR A 119 -15.54 -11.08 -1.80
N HIS A 120 -15.12 -10.41 -2.88
CA HIS A 120 -14.95 -8.96 -2.97
C HIS A 120 -13.97 -8.38 -1.93
N LEU A 121 -12.95 -9.16 -1.57
CA LEU A 121 -11.95 -8.78 -0.55
C LEU A 121 -10.52 -8.78 -1.08
N PHE A 122 -10.20 -9.63 -2.04
CA PHE A 122 -8.84 -9.80 -2.54
C PHE A 122 -8.83 -10.01 -4.06
N MET A 123 -8.33 -8.99 -4.75
CA MET A 123 -8.22 -8.96 -6.20
C MET A 123 -6.83 -9.37 -6.66
N TYR A 124 -6.77 -10.17 -7.70
CA TYR A 124 -5.59 -10.32 -8.53
C TYR A 124 -5.64 -9.27 -9.61
N THR A 125 -4.67 -8.38 -9.63
CA THR A 125 -4.59 -7.28 -10.58
C THR A 125 -3.46 -7.53 -11.57
N PHE A 126 -3.76 -7.43 -12.87
CA PHE A 126 -2.79 -7.51 -13.95
C PHE A 126 -2.88 -6.25 -14.80
N LYS A 127 -1.75 -5.55 -14.95
CA LYS A 127 -1.65 -4.29 -15.70
C LYS A 127 -0.65 -4.43 -16.84
N VAL A 128 -0.96 -3.87 -18.00
CA VAL A 128 -0.07 -3.82 -19.16
C VAL A 128 -0.14 -2.45 -19.80
N ASN A 129 1.01 -1.80 -20.03
CA ASN A 129 1.06 -0.54 -20.74
C ASN A 129 1.03 -0.74 -22.27
N ALA A 130 0.92 0.36 -23.03
CA ALA A 130 0.85 0.31 -24.50
C ALA A 130 2.13 -0.20 -25.20
N ARG A 131 3.19 -0.50 -24.45
CA ARG A 131 4.44 -1.14 -24.91
C ARG A 131 4.49 -2.64 -24.58
N GLY A 132 3.58 -3.16 -23.76
CA GLY A 132 3.58 -4.55 -23.29
C GLY A 132 4.28 -4.75 -21.94
N THR A 133 4.70 -3.68 -21.25
CA THR A 133 5.31 -3.81 -19.93
C THR A 133 4.26 -4.20 -18.89
N GLN A 134 4.57 -5.24 -18.14
CA GLN A 134 3.68 -5.91 -17.19
C GLN A 134 3.91 -5.46 -15.76
N THR A 135 2.83 -5.37 -15.00
CA THR A 135 2.84 -5.23 -13.53
C THR A 135 1.67 -6.00 -12.95
N GLU A 136 1.90 -6.73 -11.89
CA GLU A 136 0.87 -7.51 -11.21
C GLU A 136 0.82 -7.21 -9.71
N GLU A 137 -0.39 -7.27 -9.13
CA GLU A 137 -0.63 -7.27 -7.70
C GLU A 137 -1.34 -8.57 -7.33
N ILE A 138 -0.66 -9.44 -6.59
CA ILE A 138 -1.15 -10.76 -6.22
C ILE A 138 -1.39 -10.78 -4.70
N PRO A 139 -2.60 -11.09 -4.22
CA PRO A 139 -2.89 -11.13 -2.80
C PRO A 139 -1.96 -12.05 -2.02
N GLY A 140 -1.42 -11.54 -0.92
CA GLY A 140 -0.50 -12.30 -0.07
C GLY A 140 0.92 -12.45 -0.65
N VAL A 141 1.22 -11.81 -1.78
CA VAL A 141 2.58 -11.70 -2.32
C VAL A 141 3.03 -10.25 -2.15
N GLY A 142 3.67 -9.96 -1.05
CA GLY A 142 4.15 -8.61 -0.70
C GLY A 142 5.67 -8.59 -0.63
N GLY A 143 6.38 -9.04 -1.64
CA GLY A 143 7.83 -9.09 -1.59
C GLY A 143 8.49 -8.62 -2.89
N THR A 144 9.78 -8.35 -2.81
CA THR A 144 10.63 -7.98 -3.93
C THR A 144 11.01 -9.18 -4.80
N LYS A 145 10.77 -10.42 -4.35
CA LYS A 145 11.16 -11.64 -5.09
C LYS A 145 10.17 -11.90 -6.23
N ILE A 146 10.58 -11.55 -7.45
CA ILE A 146 9.80 -11.72 -8.69
C ILE A 146 9.45 -13.20 -8.91
N GLU A 147 10.31 -14.13 -8.51
CA GLU A 147 10.13 -15.57 -8.63
C GLU A 147 8.89 -16.11 -7.90
N TRP A 148 8.38 -15.35 -6.95
CA TRP A 148 7.18 -15.73 -6.19
C TRP A 148 5.88 -15.18 -6.78
N ARG A 149 5.95 -14.29 -7.78
CA ARG A 149 4.77 -13.62 -8.37
C ARG A 149 4.06 -14.46 -9.43
N GLY A 150 4.75 -15.44 -10.00
CA GLY A 150 4.24 -16.24 -11.09
C GLY A 150 4.54 -15.61 -12.47
N ASP A 151 4.54 -16.45 -13.48
CA ASP A 151 4.89 -16.06 -14.85
C ASP A 151 3.64 -16.01 -15.72
N TRP A 152 3.41 -14.90 -16.41
CA TRP A 152 2.29 -14.68 -17.30
C TRP A 152 2.75 -13.87 -18.52
N LEU A 153 2.02 -13.97 -19.62
CA LEU A 153 2.40 -13.37 -20.88
C LEU A 153 1.53 -12.15 -21.18
N ALA A 154 2.13 -11.11 -21.76
CA ALA A 154 1.42 -10.01 -22.36
C ALA A 154 2.18 -9.43 -23.54
N ALA A 155 1.44 -8.93 -24.52
CA ALA A 155 1.96 -8.18 -25.63
C ALA A 155 1.04 -7.01 -25.96
N ALA A 156 1.60 -5.91 -26.44
CA ALA A 156 0.85 -4.72 -26.85
C ALA A 156 1.37 -4.21 -28.20
N LYS A 157 0.47 -3.55 -28.94
CA LYS A 157 0.77 -3.01 -30.26
C LYS A 157 0.10 -1.67 -30.47
N ILE A 158 0.91 -0.64 -30.77
CA ILE A 158 0.38 0.66 -31.15
C ILE A 158 -0.08 0.59 -32.60
N GLN A 159 -1.28 1.06 -32.85
CA GLN A 159 -2.01 0.98 -34.11
C GLN A 159 -2.48 2.39 -34.53
N PRO A 160 -2.83 2.62 -35.80
CA PRO A 160 -3.35 3.93 -36.24
C PRO A 160 -4.62 4.40 -35.51
N TYR A 161 -5.40 3.46 -34.97
CA TYR A 161 -6.62 3.78 -34.21
C TYR A 161 -6.37 4.01 -32.71
N GLY A 162 -5.15 3.74 -32.22
CA GLY A 162 -4.79 3.75 -30.81
C GLY A 162 -3.85 2.59 -30.47
N TRP A 163 -4.29 1.59 -29.70
CA TRP A 163 -3.46 0.44 -29.33
C TRP A 163 -4.28 -0.77 -28.91
N SER A 164 -3.65 -1.91 -28.93
CA SER A 164 -4.23 -3.18 -28.50
C SER A 164 -3.31 -3.93 -27.57
N VAL A 165 -3.89 -4.79 -26.74
CA VAL A 165 -3.17 -5.63 -25.75
C VAL A 165 -3.79 -7.01 -25.73
N GLU A 166 -2.94 -8.01 -25.57
CA GLU A 166 -3.32 -9.37 -25.20
C GLU A 166 -2.56 -9.80 -23.95
N MET A 167 -3.24 -10.57 -23.11
CA MET A 167 -2.70 -11.16 -21.88
C MET A 167 -3.04 -12.64 -21.85
N ALA A 168 -2.11 -13.50 -21.39
CA ALA A 168 -2.37 -14.90 -21.04
C ALA A 168 -1.94 -15.13 -19.59
N ILE A 169 -2.90 -15.31 -18.71
CA ILE A 169 -2.74 -15.45 -17.26
C ILE A 169 -2.94 -16.92 -16.92
N PRO A 170 -1.88 -17.66 -16.49
CA PRO A 170 -2.02 -19.06 -16.13
C PRO A 170 -2.97 -19.25 -14.95
N TRP A 171 -3.84 -20.24 -15.01
CA TRP A 171 -4.70 -20.62 -13.88
C TRP A 171 -3.91 -20.88 -12.59
N SER A 172 -2.67 -21.35 -12.71
CA SER A 172 -1.79 -21.63 -11.58
C SER A 172 -1.41 -20.42 -10.73
N ILE A 173 -1.48 -19.20 -11.29
CA ILE A 173 -1.26 -17.96 -10.53
C ILE A 173 -2.44 -17.67 -9.62
N LEU A 174 -3.67 -17.95 -10.08
CA LEU A 174 -4.88 -17.69 -9.35
C LEU A 174 -5.13 -18.78 -8.31
N LYS A 175 -5.58 -18.37 -7.14
CA LYS A 175 -5.99 -19.28 -6.06
C LYS A 175 -7.50 -19.27 -5.96
N TYR A 176 -8.14 -20.38 -6.29
CA TYR A 176 -9.60 -20.52 -6.32
C TYR A 176 -10.04 -21.87 -5.76
N PRO A 177 -11.32 -22.00 -5.29
CA PRO A 177 -11.88 -23.28 -4.88
C PRO A 177 -12.01 -24.26 -6.06
N SER A 178 -11.89 -25.57 -5.78
CA SER A 178 -11.97 -26.61 -6.82
C SER A 178 -13.32 -26.66 -7.60
N ASN A 179 -14.38 -26.08 -7.03
CA ASN A 179 -15.72 -26.08 -7.63
C ASN A 179 -16.15 -24.65 -8.03
N GLN A 180 -15.22 -23.78 -8.31
CA GLN A 180 -15.54 -22.39 -8.63
C GLN A 180 -16.17 -22.27 -10.03
N SER A 181 -17.39 -21.77 -10.09
CA SER A 181 -18.11 -21.52 -11.33
C SER A 181 -18.40 -20.04 -11.59
N VAL A 182 -18.14 -19.18 -10.60
CA VAL A 182 -18.34 -17.73 -10.67
C VAL A 182 -17.13 -17.04 -10.06
N MET A 183 -16.55 -16.07 -10.76
CA MET A 183 -15.49 -15.18 -10.25
C MET A 183 -15.92 -13.73 -10.44
N GLY A 184 -15.40 -12.83 -9.62
CA GLY A 184 -15.54 -11.39 -9.89
C GLY A 184 -14.53 -10.98 -10.96
N ILE A 185 -14.94 -10.08 -11.88
CA ILE A 185 -14.03 -9.51 -12.89
C ILE A 185 -14.37 -8.04 -13.17
N ALA A 186 -13.33 -7.23 -13.37
CA ALA A 186 -13.47 -5.84 -13.79
C ALA A 186 -12.32 -5.44 -14.73
N PHE A 187 -12.63 -4.54 -15.64
CA PHE A 187 -11.70 -4.04 -16.65
C PHE A 187 -11.46 -2.55 -16.45
N PHE A 188 -10.23 -2.11 -16.65
CA PHE A 188 -9.85 -0.71 -16.48
C PHE A 188 -8.96 -0.25 -17.62
N ARG A 189 -9.05 1.03 -17.92
CA ARG A 189 -8.10 1.74 -18.76
C ARG A 189 -7.66 3.02 -18.09
N ARG A 190 -6.37 3.23 -17.99
CA ARG A 190 -5.79 4.53 -17.72
C ARG A 190 -5.55 5.26 -19.03
N HIS A 191 -6.05 6.47 -19.11
CA HIS A 191 -5.85 7.40 -20.20
C HIS A 191 -4.90 8.50 -19.73
N SER A 192 -3.60 8.34 -20.03
CA SER A 192 -2.52 9.16 -19.48
C SER A 192 -2.64 10.63 -19.88
N ARG A 193 -2.99 10.91 -21.14
CA ARG A 193 -3.13 12.27 -21.67
C ARG A 193 -4.14 13.14 -20.89
N THR A 194 -5.17 12.56 -20.33
CA THR A 194 -6.19 13.27 -19.53
C THR A 194 -6.08 13.00 -18.04
N ASP A 195 -5.14 12.14 -17.63
CA ASP A 195 -4.96 11.69 -16.26
C ASP A 195 -6.23 11.03 -15.67
N GLN A 196 -6.93 10.24 -16.49
CA GLN A 196 -8.19 9.61 -16.12
C GLN A 196 -8.05 8.10 -16.04
N ILE A 197 -8.82 7.49 -15.13
CA ILE A 197 -9.02 6.05 -15.06
C ILE A 197 -10.50 5.78 -15.38
N TRP A 198 -10.72 4.83 -16.25
CA TRP A 198 -12.05 4.35 -16.62
C TRP A 198 -12.19 2.89 -16.26
N SER A 199 -13.35 2.48 -15.76
CA SER A 199 -13.65 1.10 -15.39
C SER A 199 -14.90 0.57 -16.07
N SER A 200 -14.95 -0.73 -16.27
CA SER A 200 -16.12 -1.48 -16.64
C SER A 200 -16.25 -2.70 -15.71
N PRO A 201 -17.32 -2.81 -14.90
CA PRO A 201 -18.44 -1.87 -14.74
C PRO A 201 -18.04 -0.55 -14.05
N ASP A 202 -19.00 0.35 -13.84
CA ASP A 202 -18.79 1.52 -12.99
C ASP A 202 -18.63 1.06 -11.53
N LEU A 203 -17.40 1.16 -11.02
CA LEU A 203 -17.06 0.79 -9.65
C LEU A 203 -17.05 2.00 -8.68
N GLY A 204 -17.37 3.19 -9.20
CA GLY A 204 -17.31 4.43 -8.42
C GLY A 204 -15.91 4.86 -7.99
N PRO A 205 -15.80 5.98 -7.25
CA PRO A 205 -14.51 6.60 -6.92
C PRO A 205 -13.62 5.77 -6.00
N SER A 206 -14.17 4.81 -5.28
CA SER A 206 -13.44 3.96 -4.33
C SER A 206 -13.12 2.57 -4.89
N ASP A 207 -13.32 2.32 -6.18
CA ASP A 207 -13.22 1.00 -6.82
C ASP A 207 -13.98 -0.05 -5.99
N ASP A 208 -15.33 0.09 -5.90
CA ASP A 208 -16.15 -0.83 -5.09
C ASP A 208 -16.17 -2.23 -5.70
N GLU A 209 -15.40 -3.13 -5.14
CA GLU A 209 -15.27 -4.51 -5.61
C GLU A 209 -16.61 -5.28 -5.62
N GLN A 210 -17.61 -4.84 -4.82
CA GLN A 210 -18.93 -5.45 -4.80
C GLN A 210 -19.73 -5.20 -6.10
N LEU A 211 -19.31 -4.22 -6.91
CA LEU A 211 -19.91 -3.88 -8.19
C LEU A 211 -19.24 -4.58 -9.38
N MET A 212 -18.22 -5.42 -9.15
CA MET A 212 -17.56 -6.21 -10.21
C MET A 212 -18.59 -7.07 -10.94
N LEU A 213 -18.31 -7.36 -12.23
CA LEU A 213 -19.11 -8.31 -13.01
C LEU A 213 -19.00 -9.72 -12.40
N ASN A 214 -20.08 -10.46 -12.40
CA ASN A 214 -20.05 -11.89 -12.14
C ASN A 214 -19.63 -12.63 -13.41
N TRP A 215 -18.43 -13.12 -13.47
CA TRP A 215 -17.94 -13.97 -14.56
C TRP A 215 -18.40 -15.40 -14.33
N THR A 216 -19.50 -15.79 -14.98
CA THR A 216 -20.29 -16.99 -14.67
C THR A 216 -20.03 -18.15 -15.63
N ASN A 217 -20.50 -19.36 -15.27
CA ASN A 217 -20.36 -20.58 -16.06
C ASN A 217 -18.90 -21.01 -16.31
N LEU A 218 -17.99 -20.63 -15.43
CA LEU A 218 -16.60 -21.05 -15.48
C LEU A 218 -16.43 -22.55 -15.19
N LYS A 219 -15.47 -23.16 -15.88
CA LYS A 219 -15.00 -24.53 -15.62
C LYS A 219 -13.48 -24.54 -15.51
N PRO A 220 -12.93 -23.89 -14.46
CA PRO A 220 -11.49 -23.82 -14.29
C PRO A 220 -10.89 -25.20 -14.06
N PRO A 221 -9.64 -25.45 -14.46
CA PRO A 221 -8.96 -26.70 -14.19
C PRO A 221 -8.81 -26.92 -12.66
N PRO A 222 -8.55 -28.14 -12.20
CA PRO A 222 -8.25 -28.38 -10.79
C PRO A 222 -7.10 -27.51 -10.31
N PRO A 223 -7.24 -26.81 -9.16
CA PRO A 223 -6.20 -25.92 -8.67
C PRO A 223 -4.93 -26.69 -8.27
N VAL A 224 -3.77 -26.15 -8.65
CA VAL A 224 -2.47 -26.74 -8.37
C VAL A 224 -1.84 -26.06 -7.14
N LEU A 225 -1.27 -26.86 -6.24
CA LEU A 225 -0.49 -26.37 -5.10
C LEU A 225 1.01 -26.33 -5.47
N ILE A 226 1.60 -25.15 -5.42
CA ILE A 226 2.98 -24.91 -5.84
C ILE A 226 3.91 -24.93 -4.63
N THR A 227 5.10 -25.51 -4.80
CA THR A 227 6.22 -25.38 -3.87
C THR A 227 7.38 -24.74 -4.62
N THR A 228 7.89 -23.62 -4.12
CA THR A 228 9.06 -22.94 -4.65
C THR A 228 10.19 -23.01 -3.62
N ALA A 229 11.38 -23.39 -4.04
CA ALA A 229 12.58 -23.38 -3.22
C ALA A 229 13.64 -22.52 -3.88
N LEU A 230 14.28 -21.65 -3.09
CA LEU A 230 15.33 -20.75 -3.55
C LEU A 230 16.55 -20.92 -2.64
N ALA A 231 17.61 -21.49 -3.17
CA ALA A 231 18.90 -21.58 -2.51
C ALA A 231 19.81 -20.45 -3.01
N TYR A 232 20.59 -19.86 -2.12
CA TYR A 232 21.50 -18.76 -2.43
C TYR A 232 22.78 -18.84 -1.60
N VAL A 233 23.84 -18.21 -2.14
CA VAL A 233 25.13 -18.08 -1.48
C VAL A 233 25.55 -16.64 -1.57
N ASN A 234 25.87 -16.04 -0.43
CA ASN A 234 26.36 -14.67 -0.32
C ASN A 234 27.83 -14.64 0.06
N ALA A 235 28.58 -13.81 -0.64
CA ALA A 235 29.99 -13.50 -0.32
C ALA A 235 30.09 -12.01 0.03
N GLY A 236 30.36 -11.69 1.30
CA GLY A 236 30.58 -10.31 1.74
C GLY A 236 31.97 -9.80 1.32
N TRP A 237 32.07 -8.51 0.95
CA TRP A 237 33.35 -7.83 0.75
C TRP A 237 33.84 -7.33 2.13
N GLY A 238 35.04 -7.72 2.54
CA GLY A 238 35.63 -7.21 3.80
C GLY A 238 35.92 -8.24 4.88
N GLY A 239 35.86 -9.56 4.56
CA GLY A 239 36.24 -10.62 5.49
C GLY A 239 35.07 -11.35 6.15
N ASP A 240 33.85 -11.07 5.75
CA ASP A 240 32.67 -11.82 6.16
C ASP A 240 32.67 -13.21 5.52
N SER A 241 32.37 -14.23 6.33
CA SER A 241 32.30 -15.61 5.89
C SER A 241 31.22 -15.82 4.84
N LEU A 242 31.48 -16.69 3.87
CA LEU A 242 30.51 -17.18 2.91
C LEU A 242 29.26 -17.68 3.66
N LYS A 243 28.10 -17.07 3.43
CA LYS A 243 26.83 -17.51 4.00
C LYS A 243 25.98 -18.17 2.93
N ALA A 244 25.47 -19.37 3.21
CA ALA A 244 24.51 -20.07 2.37
C ALA A 244 23.14 -20.06 3.05
N GLY A 245 22.09 -19.84 2.28
CA GLY A 245 20.71 -19.82 2.79
C GLY A 245 19.73 -20.56 1.88
N LEU A 246 18.55 -20.82 2.43
CA LEU A 246 17.46 -21.51 1.74
C LEU A 246 16.12 -20.91 2.14
N ASP A 247 15.34 -20.50 1.15
CA ASP A 247 13.95 -20.12 1.33
C ASP A 247 13.03 -21.14 0.64
N VAL A 248 12.04 -21.63 1.36
CA VAL A 248 11.02 -22.54 0.80
C VAL A 248 9.65 -21.94 1.05
N LYS A 249 8.91 -21.70 -0.03
CA LYS A 249 7.50 -21.29 0.01
C LYS A 249 6.64 -22.44 -0.48
N LYS A 250 5.73 -22.91 0.37
CA LYS A 250 4.79 -23.99 0.06
C LYS A 250 3.35 -23.49 0.17
N GLN A 251 2.57 -23.70 -0.87
CA GLN A 251 1.13 -23.55 -0.77
C GLN A 251 0.55 -24.75 0.00
N LEU A 252 -0.08 -24.47 1.15
CA LEU A 252 -0.77 -25.50 1.95
C LEU A 252 -2.21 -25.72 1.46
N SER A 253 -2.81 -24.66 0.95
CA SER A 253 -4.09 -24.66 0.24
C SER A 253 -4.16 -23.43 -0.68
N GLN A 254 -5.25 -23.27 -1.38
CA GLN A 254 -5.43 -22.11 -2.27
C GLN A 254 -5.37 -20.76 -1.55
N GLN A 255 -5.64 -20.71 -0.26
CA GLN A 255 -5.62 -19.48 0.54
C GLN A 255 -4.55 -19.47 1.64
N LYS A 256 -3.69 -20.47 1.72
CA LYS A 256 -2.71 -20.63 2.81
C LYS A 256 -1.33 -20.91 2.26
N ASN A 257 -0.35 -20.16 2.73
CA ASN A 257 1.06 -20.37 2.42
C ASN A 257 1.85 -20.61 3.70
N ALA A 258 2.85 -21.48 3.60
CA ALA A 258 3.91 -21.62 4.58
C ALA A 258 5.24 -21.19 3.95
N LEU A 259 6.03 -20.45 4.70
CA LEU A 259 7.38 -20.04 4.34
C LEU A 259 8.34 -20.59 5.40
N LEU A 260 9.40 -21.23 4.95
CA LEU A 260 10.54 -21.59 5.77
C LEU A 260 11.76 -20.85 5.23
N THR A 261 12.51 -20.23 6.12
CA THR A 261 13.80 -19.61 5.78
C THR A 261 14.89 -20.16 6.69
N ILE A 262 16.07 -20.38 6.15
CA ILE A 262 17.28 -20.78 6.85
C ILE A 262 18.40 -19.86 6.41
N ASN A 263 19.06 -19.18 7.35
CA ASN A 263 20.09 -18.17 7.10
C ASN A 263 19.70 -17.18 6.02
N PRO A 264 18.58 -16.43 6.15
CA PRO A 264 18.12 -15.53 5.13
C PRO A 264 19.14 -14.44 4.83
N ASP A 265 19.26 -14.07 3.55
CA ASP A 265 20.08 -12.94 3.16
C ASP A 265 19.36 -11.63 3.49
N PHE A 266 19.83 -10.96 4.54
CA PHE A 266 19.38 -9.62 4.92
C PHE A 266 20.36 -8.52 4.54
N GLN A 267 21.54 -8.85 3.99
CA GLN A 267 22.61 -7.90 3.67
C GLN A 267 22.49 -7.31 2.25
N SER A 268 21.98 -8.10 1.30
CA SER A 268 21.83 -7.66 -0.09
C SER A 268 20.56 -6.83 -0.34
N ILE A 269 19.82 -6.46 0.73
CA ILE A 269 18.59 -5.69 0.60
C ILE A 269 18.92 -4.20 0.59
N GLU A 270 18.41 -3.47 -0.41
CA GLU A 270 18.47 -2.01 -0.46
C GLU A 270 18.01 -1.41 0.88
N GLN A 271 18.93 -0.73 1.57
CA GLN A 271 18.58 -0.01 2.79
C GLN A 271 17.79 1.24 2.41
N ASN A 272 16.69 1.49 3.12
CA ASN A 272 15.99 2.76 3.00
C ASN A 272 16.92 3.89 3.44
N VAL A 273 17.14 4.86 2.57
CA VAL A 273 17.86 6.08 2.93
C VAL A 273 16.97 6.91 3.84
N GLU A 274 17.44 7.15 5.07
CA GLU A 274 16.71 7.97 6.03
C GLU A 274 16.83 9.45 5.67
N SER A 275 15.74 10.20 5.83
CA SER A 275 15.75 11.66 5.73
C SER A 275 16.51 12.28 6.91
N ILE A 276 17.27 13.33 6.65
CA ILE A 276 17.99 14.12 7.65
C ILE A 276 17.09 15.09 8.42
N ASP A 277 15.78 15.16 8.12
CA ASP A 277 14.87 16.05 8.83
C ASP A 277 14.77 15.72 10.32
N PHE A 278 14.65 16.74 11.15
CA PHE A 278 14.54 16.57 12.60
C PHE A 278 13.19 15.97 13.01
N THR A 279 13.21 15.01 13.94
CA THR A 279 12.03 14.46 14.60
C THR A 279 12.26 14.26 16.10
N TYR A 280 11.26 14.56 16.93
CA TYR A 280 11.29 14.31 18.36
C TYR A 280 11.23 12.83 18.74
N SER A 281 10.60 12.03 17.92
CA SER A 281 10.38 10.61 18.19
C SER A 281 11.06 9.73 17.15
N PRO A 282 11.48 8.49 17.51
CA PRO A 282 12.04 7.53 16.56
C PRO A 282 11.12 7.28 15.38
N ARG A 283 11.72 7.16 14.19
CA ARG A 283 10.97 6.85 12.96
C ARG A 283 10.66 5.37 12.87
N VAL A 284 9.48 5.06 12.37
CA VAL A 284 9.09 3.71 12.01
C VAL A 284 9.44 3.50 10.53
N LEU A 285 10.43 2.65 10.26
CA LEU A 285 10.90 2.36 8.91
C LEU A 285 10.23 1.09 8.36
N SER A 286 10.00 1.05 7.06
CA SER A 286 9.50 -0.14 6.38
C SER A 286 10.55 -1.25 6.36
N ASP A 287 10.11 -2.50 6.42
CA ASP A 287 10.97 -3.67 6.27
C ASP A 287 10.92 -4.14 4.81
N ASN A 288 12.08 -4.35 4.20
CA ASN A 288 12.21 -4.83 2.82
C ASN A 288 12.63 -6.31 2.77
N ARG A 289 12.87 -6.96 3.92
CA ARG A 289 13.27 -8.37 4.00
C ARG A 289 12.12 -9.28 3.58
N ALA A 290 12.34 -10.10 2.55
CA ALA A 290 11.31 -10.91 1.91
C ALA A 290 10.55 -11.83 2.88
N PHE A 291 11.22 -12.43 3.86
CA PHE A 291 10.59 -13.27 4.87
C PHE A 291 9.53 -12.51 5.68
N PHE A 292 9.80 -11.26 6.06
CA PHE A 292 8.86 -10.45 6.82
C PHE A 292 7.79 -9.81 5.96
N THR A 293 8.10 -9.43 4.72
CA THR A 293 7.16 -8.73 3.84
C THR A 293 6.21 -9.66 3.08
N GLU A 294 6.60 -10.92 2.84
CA GLU A 294 5.72 -11.88 2.18
C GLU A 294 4.45 -12.12 3.00
N GLY A 295 3.29 -11.98 2.35
CA GLY A 295 2.00 -12.11 3.01
C GLY A 295 1.61 -10.95 3.95
N ASN A 296 2.21 -9.77 3.81
CA ASN A 296 1.92 -8.60 4.65
C ASN A 296 0.45 -8.16 4.59
N ALA A 297 -0.27 -8.41 3.48
CA ALA A 297 -1.72 -8.17 3.41
C ALA A 297 -2.48 -8.87 4.55
N HIS A 298 -2.03 -10.04 4.96
CA HIS A 298 -2.59 -10.80 6.08
C HIS A 298 -2.01 -10.36 7.43
N GLN A 299 -0.87 -9.67 7.44
CA GLN A 299 -0.14 -9.37 8.66
C GLN A 299 -0.46 -8.00 9.23
N SER A 300 -1.10 -7.04 8.49
CA SER A 300 -1.35 -5.63 8.88
C SER A 300 -1.05 -5.34 10.37
N ASN A 301 0.16 -4.81 10.64
CA ASN A 301 0.73 -4.80 11.98
C ASN A 301 0.41 -3.50 12.72
N GLU A 302 0.05 -3.62 13.96
CA GLU A 302 0.25 -2.54 14.91
C GLU A 302 1.74 -2.54 15.30
N SER A 303 2.53 -1.59 14.78
CA SER A 303 3.98 -1.50 15.01
C SER A 303 4.34 -1.38 16.50
N ARG A 304 3.43 -0.90 17.34
CA ARG A 304 3.58 -0.84 18.80
C ARG A 304 3.63 -2.20 19.47
N MET A 305 3.15 -3.25 18.80
CA MET A 305 3.17 -4.63 19.27
C MET A 305 4.22 -5.47 18.57
N PHE A 306 4.32 -5.33 17.25
CA PHE A 306 5.25 -6.08 16.42
C PHE A 306 5.83 -5.20 15.31
N TYR A 307 7.13 -5.03 15.33
CA TYR A 307 7.92 -4.29 14.37
C TYR A 307 9.07 -5.20 13.90
N SER A 308 8.96 -5.76 12.72
CA SER A 308 9.90 -6.80 12.24
C SER A 308 11.36 -6.35 12.23
N ARG A 309 11.64 -5.06 12.07
CA ARG A 309 13.03 -4.54 12.13
C ARG A 309 13.66 -4.54 13.53
N SER A 310 12.88 -4.80 14.59
CA SER A 310 13.45 -5.08 15.92
C SER A 310 14.12 -6.45 16.00
N ILE A 311 13.85 -7.32 15.04
CA ILE A 311 14.51 -8.61 14.87
C ILE A 311 15.66 -8.42 13.88
N GLU A 312 16.88 -8.37 14.37
CA GLU A 312 18.06 -7.99 13.58
C GLU A 312 18.54 -9.15 12.69
N ASP A 313 18.61 -10.35 13.23
CA ASP A 313 19.09 -11.56 12.55
C ASP A 313 18.11 -12.73 12.70
N VAL A 314 18.17 -13.69 11.80
CA VAL A 314 17.35 -14.89 11.79
C VAL A 314 18.17 -16.05 11.25
N ASP A 315 18.37 -17.09 12.05
CA ASP A 315 18.97 -18.35 11.59
C ASP A 315 17.90 -19.26 10.95
N VAL A 316 16.76 -19.38 11.62
CA VAL A 316 15.61 -20.17 11.12
C VAL A 316 14.32 -19.41 11.35
N GLY A 317 13.50 -19.31 10.32
CA GLY A 317 12.18 -18.68 10.38
C GLY A 317 11.10 -19.55 9.74
N LEU A 318 9.95 -19.64 10.40
CA LEU A 318 8.73 -20.26 9.88
C LEU A 318 7.60 -19.23 9.89
N LYS A 319 6.92 -19.06 8.77
CA LYS A 319 5.77 -18.18 8.66
C LYS A 319 4.61 -18.90 7.99
N ILE A 320 3.42 -18.76 8.53
CA ILE A 320 2.18 -19.27 7.94
C ILE A 320 1.21 -18.10 7.83
N VAL A 321 0.72 -17.87 6.63
CA VAL A 321 -0.21 -16.78 6.35
C VAL A 321 -1.35 -17.26 5.49
N GLY A 322 -2.51 -16.65 5.65
CA GLY A 322 -3.62 -16.98 4.78
C GLY A 322 -4.98 -16.60 5.31
N GLN A 323 -5.99 -17.12 4.60
CA GLN A 323 -7.40 -16.88 4.90
C GLN A 323 -8.17 -18.20 4.92
N THR A 324 -9.25 -18.25 5.67
CA THR A 324 -10.23 -19.35 5.65
C THR A 324 -11.62 -18.77 5.90
N GLY A 325 -12.48 -18.74 4.88
CA GLY A 325 -13.74 -18.00 4.95
C GLY A 325 -13.49 -16.52 5.23
N GLY A 326 -14.22 -15.94 6.17
CA GLY A 326 -14.00 -14.57 6.64
C GLY A 326 -12.84 -14.37 7.61
N ASN A 327 -12.08 -15.42 7.95
CA ASN A 327 -10.96 -15.35 8.89
C ASN A 327 -9.62 -15.20 8.17
N ASP A 328 -8.90 -14.15 8.48
CA ASP A 328 -7.55 -13.85 8.04
C ASP A 328 -6.57 -14.11 9.18
N PHE A 329 -5.50 -14.85 8.94
CA PHE A 329 -4.54 -15.21 9.97
C PHE A 329 -3.09 -15.11 9.51
N SER A 330 -2.20 -14.82 10.46
CA SER A 330 -0.75 -14.82 10.28
C SER A 330 -0.09 -15.40 11.52
N GLY A 331 0.85 -16.30 11.32
CA GLY A 331 1.74 -16.82 12.34
C GLY A 331 3.18 -16.75 11.87
N LEU A 332 4.07 -16.27 12.73
CA LEU A 332 5.50 -16.18 12.48
C LEU A 332 6.24 -16.66 13.72
N PHE A 333 7.23 -17.51 13.50
CA PHE A 333 8.21 -17.91 14.51
C PHE A 333 9.60 -17.81 13.89
N CYS A 334 10.55 -17.22 14.60
CA CYS A 334 11.95 -17.22 14.17
C CYS A 334 12.90 -17.24 15.37
N THR A 335 14.12 -17.70 15.11
CA THR A 335 15.20 -17.78 16.09
C THR A 335 16.48 -17.21 15.51
N SER A 336 17.31 -16.64 16.40
CA SER A 336 18.71 -16.35 16.16
C SER A 336 19.52 -16.92 17.32
N GLY A 337 20.36 -17.92 17.04
CA GLY A 337 20.98 -18.76 18.09
C GLY A 337 19.96 -19.58 18.87
N SER A 338 20.36 -20.03 20.07
CA SER A 338 19.52 -20.84 20.97
C SER A 338 18.57 -20.02 21.84
N ASP A 339 18.93 -18.79 22.13
CA ASP A 339 18.34 -17.99 23.21
C ASP A 339 17.55 -16.77 22.73
N ASP A 340 17.56 -16.48 21.45
CA ASP A 340 16.76 -15.41 20.84
C ASP A 340 15.60 -16.03 20.02
N GLN A 341 14.38 -15.86 20.51
CA GLN A 341 13.18 -16.48 19.95
C GLN A 341 12.06 -15.45 19.86
N HIS A 342 11.35 -15.44 18.73
CA HIS A 342 10.26 -14.53 18.43
C HIS A 342 9.06 -15.30 17.91
N LEU A 343 7.91 -15.05 18.50
CA LEU A 343 6.62 -15.57 18.06
C LEU A 343 5.64 -14.42 17.84
N TYR A 344 4.98 -14.40 16.71
CA TYR A 344 3.84 -13.53 16.43
C TYR A 344 2.67 -14.36 15.87
N LEU A 345 1.50 -14.24 16.46
CA LEU A 345 0.27 -14.86 15.99
C LEU A 345 -0.83 -13.80 15.90
N LYS A 346 -1.62 -13.85 14.84
CA LYS A 346 -2.78 -12.97 14.62
C LYS A 346 -3.90 -13.72 13.96
N SER A 347 -5.12 -13.40 14.36
CA SER A 347 -6.35 -13.82 13.68
C SER A 347 -7.31 -12.63 13.62
N ARG A 348 -7.91 -12.39 12.44
CA ARG A 348 -8.87 -11.34 12.19
C ARG A 348 -10.07 -11.91 11.44
N TRP A 349 -11.25 -11.61 11.90
CA TRP A 349 -12.49 -11.96 11.26
C TRP A 349 -13.13 -10.73 10.63
N ASP A 350 -13.30 -10.76 9.30
CA ASP A 350 -14.00 -9.73 8.54
C ASP A 350 -15.45 -10.19 8.28
N PHE A 351 -16.41 -9.31 8.54
CA PHE A 351 -17.85 -9.57 8.37
C PHE A 351 -18.61 -8.32 7.93
N GLY A 352 -19.59 -8.52 7.06
CA GLY A 352 -20.24 -7.40 6.38
C GLY A 352 -19.24 -6.64 5.48
N GLN A 353 -19.55 -5.38 5.18
CA GLN A 353 -18.78 -4.58 4.23
C GLN A 353 -17.51 -3.95 4.82
N VAL A 354 -17.53 -3.57 6.09
CA VAL A 354 -16.43 -2.81 6.73
C VAL A 354 -16.11 -3.29 8.14
N ASN A 355 -16.81 -4.30 8.66
CA ASN A 355 -16.69 -4.73 10.05
C ASN A 355 -15.60 -5.77 10.20
N ARG A 356 -14.85 -5.68 11.29
CA ARG A 356 -13.85 -6.68 11.67
C ARG A 356 -13.64 -6.74 13.17
N ILE A 357 -13.21 -7.92 13.63
CA ILE A 357 -12.71 -8.17 14.98
C ILE A 357 -11.46 -9.05 14.86
N GLY A 358 -10.49 -8.82 15.70
CA GLY A 358 -9.25 -9.62 15.68
C GLY A 358 -8.55 -9.63 17.02
N ALA A 359 -7.62 -10.56 17.13
CA ALA A 359 -6.70 -10.67 18.24
C ALA A 359 -5.30 -11.00 17.73
N ALA A 360 -4.28 -10.59 18.47
CA ALA A 360 -2.90 -10.92 18.20
C ALA A 360 -2.12 -11.14 19.51
N ILE A 361 -1.05 -11.92 19.42
CA ILE A 361 -0.10 -12.13 20.51
C ILE A 361 1.33 -12.12 19.96
N THR A 362 2.26 -11.51 20.71
CA THR A 362 3.70 -11.70 20.54
C THR A 362 4.29 -12.36 21.78
N SER A 363 5.35 -13.12 21.60
CA SER A 363 6.17 -13.64 22.68
C SER A 363 7.63 -13.60 22.25
N THR A 364 8.43 -12.88 23.01
CA THR A 364 9.86 -12.67 22.75
C THR A 364 10.66 -13.20 23.91
N ARG A 365 11.68 -14.00 23.62
CA ARG A 365 12.68 -14.45 24.59
C ARG A 365 14.06 -14.10 24.05
N ARG A 366 14.79 -13.29 24.80
CA ARG A 366 16.19 -12.90 24.56
C ARG A 366 16.97 -13.00 25.84
N PRO A 367 18.32 -13.07 25.85
CA PRO A 367 19.10 -13.01 27.06
C PRO A 367 18.68 -11.84 27.96
N GLY A 368 18.16 -12.15 29.15
CA GLY A 368 17.67 -11.13 30.10
C GLY A 368 16.31 -10.50 29.80
N ILE A 369 15.62 -10.89 28.74
CA ILE A 369 14.31 -10.35 28.36
C ILE A 369 13.34 -11.51 28.08
N GLU A 370 12.23 -11.53 28.82
CA GLU A 370 11.06 -12.32 28.49
C GLU A 370 9.85 -11.38 28.44
N ASN A 371 9.20 -11.30 27.29
CA ASN A 371 8.11 -10.35 27.08
C ASN A 371 6.98 -10.98 26.27
N GLN A 372 5.75 -10.70 26.68
CA GLN A 372 4.55 -11.13 25.97
C GLN A 372 3.63 -9.90 25.80
N VAL A 373 3.01 -9.78 24.62
CA VAL A 373 2.01 -8.75 24.38
C VAL A 373 0.78 -9.39 23.75
N GLY A 374 -0.38 -9.17 24.37
CA GLY A 374 -1.68 -9.54 23.83
C GLY A 374 -2.44 -8.33 23.30
N SER A 375 -3.19 -8.47 22.21
CA SER A 375 -4.01 -7.40 21.62
C SER A 375 -5.37 -7.93 21.19
N VAL A 376 -6.39 -7.09 21.39
CA VAL A 376 -7.74 -7.24 20.80
C VAL A 376 -8.06 -5.95 20.06
N PHE A 377 -8.48 -6.05 18.81
CA PHE A 377 -8.73 -4.91 17.95
C PHE A 377 -9.94 -5.15 17.03
N GLY A 378 -10.49 -4.09 16.50
CA GLY A 378 -11.57 -4.20 15.56
C GLY A 378 -12.11 -2.87 15.08
N ARG A 379 -13.04 -2.95 14.15
CA ARG A 379 -13.83 -1.82 13.70
C ARG A 379 -15.26 -2.24 13.41
N LEU A 380 -16.19 -1.34 13.64
CA LEU A 380 -17.60 -1.46 13.28
C LEU A 380 -18.01 -0.22 12.51
N GLY A 381 -18.62 -0.40 11.38
CA GLY A 381 -18.91 0.74 10.52
C GLY A 381 -19.98 0.46 9.48
N ARG A 382 -20.14 1.45 8.64
CA ARG A 382 -21.14 1.49 7.60
C ARG A 382 -20.53 2.07 6.33
N ARG A 383 -20.87 1.50 5.20
CA ARG A 383 -20.56 2.02 3.87
C ARG A 383 -21.84 2.47 3.18
N SER A 384 -21.80 3.60 2.51
CA SER A 384 -22.78 4.09 1.55
C SER A 384 -22.07 4.33 0.20
N GLU A 385 -22.79 4.68 -0.87
CA GLU A 385 -22.22 4.86 -2.21
C GLU A 385 -20.95 5.70 -2.26
N ASN A 386 -20.91 6.82 -1.51
CA ASN A 386 -19.81 7.77 -1.57
C ASN A 386 -19.07 7.93 -0.23
N ARG A 387 -19.41 7.14 0.79
CA ARG A 387 -18.87 7.37 2.14
C ARG A 387 -18.76 6.08 2.95
N THR A 388 -17.66 5.95 3.65
CA THR A 388 -17.45 4.90 4.66
C THR A 388 -17.13 5.54 6.00
N ASP A 389 -17.94 5.26 7.03
CA ASP A 389 -17.72 5.71 8.41
C ASP A 389 -17.59 4.50 9.32
N TYR A 390 -16.65 4.54 10.25
CA TYR A 390 -16.47 3.46 11.23
C TYR A 390 -15.89 3.93 12.56
N ILE A 391 -16.12 3.13 13.59
CA ILE A 391 -15.49 3.23 14.90
C ILE A 391 -14.45 2.12 15.00
N GLU A 392 -13.27 2.44 15.49
CA GLU A 392 -12.16 1.50 15.70
C GLU A 392 -11.78 1.43 17.17
N TYR A 393 -11.33 0.26 17.58
CA TYR A 393 -10.72 0.05 18.88
C TYR A 393 -9.47 -0.84 18.76
N SER A 394 -8.49 -0.58 19.61
CA SER A 394 -7.30 -1.42 19.80
C SER A 394 -6.91 -1.38 21.27
N LEU A 395 -6.87 -2.53 21.89
CA LEU A 395 -6.53 -2.73 23.30
C LEU A 395 -5.35 -3.67 23.36
N MET A 396 -4.25 -3.26 23.99
CA MET A 396 -3.04 -4.09 24.14
C MET A 396 -2.64 -4.17 25.61
N LYS A 397 -2.08 -5.30 25.98
CA LYS A 397 -1.47 -5.49 27.30
C LYS A 397 -0.12 -6.18 27.14
N SER A 398 0.91 -5.62 27.77
CA SER A 398 2.23 -6.22 27.89
C SER A 398 2.43 -6.86 29.25
N LEU A 399 3.16 -7.99 29.26
CA LEU A 399 3.58 -8.74 30.43
C LEU A 399 5.08 -8.95 30.30
N THR A 400 5.85 -8.47 31.28
CA THR A 400 7.31 -8.61 31.31
C THR A 400 7.74 -9.12 32.70
N PRO A 401 7.84 -10.44 32.89
CA PRO A 401 8.22 -11.04 34.16
C PRO A 401 9.54 -10.44 34.69
N GLY A 402 9.56 -10.05 35.96
CA GLY A 402 10.76 -9.54 36.63
C GLY A 402 11.06 -8.04 36.44
N SER A 403 10.33 -7.32 35.58
CA SER A 403 10.57 -5.89 35.33
C SER A 403 9.63 -4.93 36.10
N GLY A 404 8.73 -5.46 36.90
CA GLY A 404 7.90 -4.67 37.83
C GLY A 404 6.73 -3.90 37.22
N GLY A 405 6.36 -4.13 35.95
CA GLY A 405 5.20 -3.41 35.39
C GLY A 405 4.52 -4.06 34.21
N ASP A 406 3.24 -4.35 34.37
CA ASP A 406 2.34 -4.67 33.27
C ASP A 406 1.79 -3.38 32.67
N GLY A 407 2.11 -3.10 31.42
CA GLY A 407 1.62 -1.92 30.73
C GLY A 407 0.45 -2.20 29.80
N SER A 408 -0.21 -1.13 29.37
CA SER A 408 -1.32 -1.25 28.42
C SER A 408 -1.36 -0.10 27.42
N ILE A 409 -1.94 -0.37 26.24
CA ILE A 409 -2.32 0.64 25.25
C ILE A 409 -3.82 0.53 25.03
N THR A 410 -4.50 1.67 25.02
CA THR A 410 -5.89 1.80 24.60
C THR A 410 -6.00 2.84 23.51
N ARG A 411 -6.55 2.46 22.36
CA ARG A 411 -6.92 3.38 21.28
C ARG A 411 -8.39 3.17 20.95
N LEU A 412 -9.16 4.24 21.00
CA LEU A 412 -10.58 4.26 20.67
C LEU A 412 -10.86 5.44 19.77
N GLY A 413 -11.61 5.26 18.71
CA GLY A 413 -11.94 6.41 17.87
C GLY A 413 -12.78 6.02 16.68
N GLY A 414 -12.81 6.90 15.70
CA GLY A 414 -13.52 6.67 14.46
C GLY A 414 -12.97 7.53 13.35
N SER A 415 -13.30 7.15 12.14
CA SER A 415 -13.00 7.91 10.93
C SER A 415 -14.11 7.76 9.91
N GLY A 416 -14.20 8.76 9.04
CA GLY A 416 -15.08 8.79 7.90
C GLY A 416 -14.33 9.24 6.67
N TYR A 417 -14.47 8.50 5.58
CA TYR A 417 -13.88 8.80 4.28
C TYR A 417 -15.00 8.97 3.26
N GLY A 418 -14.94 10.05 2.50
CA GLY A 418 -15.88 10.35 1.43
C GLY A 418 -15.16 10.65 0.12
N GLY A 419 -15.91 10.63 -0.97
CA GLY A 419 -15.44 11.07 -2.29
C GLY A 419 -15.21 12.60 -2.37
N PRO A 420 -14.98 13.13 -3.57
CA PRO A 420 -14.88 14.56 -3.82
C PRO A 420 -16.09 15.32 -3.26
N LYS A 421 -15.85 16.49 -2.66
CA LYS A 421 -16.86 17.34 -1.98
C LYS A 421 -17.46 16.75 -0.70
N GLU A 422 -16.89 15.67 -0.19
CA GLU A 422 -17.25 15.08 1.11
C GLU A 422 -16.19 15.44 2.15
N ILE A 423 -16.60 15.64 3.41
CA ILE A 423 -15.65 15.86 4.49
C ILE A 423 -15.14 14.50 4.96
N GLY A 424 -13.85 14.26 4.78
CA GLY A 424 -13.13 13.22 5.50
C GLY A 424 -12.83 13.67 6.92
N TRP A 425 -12.89 12.76 7.91
CA TRP A 425 -12.59 13.08 9.30
C TRP A 425 -12.03 11.88 10.06
N TRP A 426 -11.29 12.15 11.11
CA TRP A 426 -10.86 11.15 12.07
C TRP A 426 -10.70 11.76 13.47
N LEU A 427 -11.00 10.97 14.49
CA LEU A 427 -10.88 11.33 15.90
C LEU A 427 -10.54 10.08 16.71
N TYR A 428 -9.40 10.13 17.42
CA TYR A 428 -8.94 9.02 18.24
C TYR A 428 -8.55 9.49 19.64
N TYR A 429 -8.97 8.75 20.65
CA TYR A 429 -8.40 8.79 21.98
C TYR A 429 -7.28 7.75 22.06
N ASN A 430 -6.13 8.14 22.56
CA ASN A 430 -4.97 7.30 22.78
C ASN A 430 -4.59 7.35 24.26
N ASN A 431 -4.22 6.19 24.80
CA ASN A 431 -3.70 6.05 26.17
C ASN A 431 -2.63 4.97 26.15
N ILE A 432 -1.37 5.36 26.33
CA ILE A 432 -0.21 4.48 26.39
C ILE A 432 0.35 4.57 27.80
N ASN A 433 0.22 3.50 28.56
CA ASN A 433 0.74 3.43 29.92
C ASN A 433 2.27 3.44 29.89
N PRO A 434 2.97 4.20 30.78
CA PRO A 434 4.43 4.28 30.79
C PRO A 434 5.14 2.94 31.05
N SER A 435 4.44 1.98 31.66
CA SER A 435 4.97 0.61 31.86
C SER A 435 4.76 -0.33 30.67
N TYR A 436 4.13 0.17 29.57
CA TYR A 436 3.96 -0.67 28.39
C TYR A 436 5.29 -0.89 27.69
N TYR A 437 5.65 -2.14 27.50
CA TYR A 437 6.86 -2.56 26.80
C TYR A 437 6.55 -3.72 25.83
N ALA A 438 7.03 -3.60 24.61
CA ALA A 438 6.96 -4.64 23.60
C ALA A 438 8.35 -4.85 23.02
N ALA A 439 8.97 -6.00 23.32
CA ALA A 439 10.34 -6.31 22.92
C ALA A 439 10.52 -6.36 21.40
N ASP A 440 9.50 -6.81 20.68
CA ASP A 440 9.43 -6.81 19.21
C ASP A 440 8.61 -5.65 18.63
N GLY A 441 8.23 -4.67 19.44
CA GLY A 441 7.48 -3.51 19.03
C GLY A 441 8.30 -2.22 19.02
N ILE A 442 7.70 -1.15 18.48
CA ILE A 442 8.25 0.21 18.58
C ILE A 442 7.17 1.14 19.13
N VAL A 443 7.46 1.82 20.22
CA VAL A 443 6.57 2.80 20.87
C VAL A 443 7.30 4.14 20.88
N PRO A 444 7.10 4.97 19.85
CA PRO A 444 7.83 6.24 19.71
C PRO A 444 7.62 7.21 20.87
N ASP A 445 6.41 7.24 21.42
CA ASP A 445 6.04 8.08 22.56
C ASP A 445 5.43 7.19 23.66
N PRO A 446 6.24 6.61 24.55
CA PRO A 446 5.72 5.93 25.73
C PRO A 446 5.16 6.96 26.70
N ASP A 447 4.16 6.66 27.49
CA ASP A 447 3.53 7.57 28.44
C ASP A 447 2.78 8.74 27.77
N LEU A 448 1.64 8.45 27.18
CA LEU A 448 0.73 9.49 26.70
C LEU A 448 -0.72 9.13 26.92
N LYS A 449 -1.55 10.15 27.15
CA LYS A 449 -3.01 10.07 27.10
C LYS A 449 -3.58 11.33 26.46
N GLY A 450 -4.55 11.17 25.56
CA GLY A 450 -5.18 12.33 24.92
C GLY A 450 -5.81 12.00 23.59
N ILE A 451 -6.13 13.04 22.85
CA ILE A 451 -6.86 12.94 21.58
C ILE A 451 -5.98 13.34 20.40
N SER A 452 -6.25 12.70 19.26
CA SER A 452 -5.74 13.07 17.93
C SER A 452 -6.93 13.24 17.00
N TYR A 453 -6.90 14.25 16.14
CA TYR A 453 -8.03 14.59 15.28
C TYR A 453 -7.56 15.13 13.93
N GLY A 454 -8.42 15.03 12.94
CA GLY A 454 -8.22 15.68 11.65
C GLY A 454 -9.48 15.67 10.81
N ALA A 455 -9.47 16.55 9.81
CA ALA A 455 -10.48 16.65 8.78
C ALA A 455 -9.84 17.11 7.48
N ASN A 456 -10.37 16.62 6.37
CA ASN A 456 -10.00 17.06 5.04
C ASN A 456 -11.24 17.35 4.20
N TYR A 457 -11.08 18.27 3.25
CA TYR A 457 -12.10 18.60 2.27
C TYR A 457 -11.43 18.98 0.95
N GLY A 458 -11.98 18.52 -0.15
CA GLY A 458 -11.43 18.82 -1.46
C GLY A 458 -12.38 18.50 -2.59
N ASN A 459 -11.92 18.80 -3.80
CA ASN A 459 -12.66 18.47 -5.02
C ASN A 459 -11.72 18.08 -6.14
N GLU A 460 -12.20 17.24 -7.03
CA GLU A 460 -11.55 16.80 -8.26
C GLU A 460 -12.37 17.20 -9.48
N TYR A 461 -11.71 17.48 -10.60
CA TYR A 461 -12.33 17.93 -11.84
C TYR A 461 -11.84 17.08 -13.01
N SER A 462 -12.75 16.59 -13.82
CA SER A 462 -12.46 15.81 -15.03
C SER A 462 -11.81 16.65 -16.16
N SER A 463 -11.93 17.98 -16.10
CA SER A 463 -11.41 18.91 -17.11
C SER A 463 -10.97 20.24 -16.50
N GLY A 464 -10.26 21.05 -17.27
CA GLY A 464 -9.79 22.38 -16.83
C GLY A 464 -8.31 22.39 -16.41
N ARG A 465 -7.81 23.59 -16.03
CA ARG A 465 -6.41 23.76 -15.59
C ARG A 465 -6.16 23.20 -14.20
N ILE A 466 -7.10 23.40 -13.28
CA ILE A 466 -7.06 22.81 -11.94
C ILE A 466 -7.76 21.47 -12.03
N ARG A 467 -7.09 20.40 -11.61
CA ARG A 467 -7.60 19.04 -11.59
C ARG A 467 -8.04 18.61 -10.20
N GLN A 468 -7.35 19.10 -9.19
CA GLN A 468 -7.64 18.78 -7.80
C GLN A 468 -7.26 19.93 -6.89
N TRP A 469 -8.01 20.10 -5.80
CA TRP A 469 -7.58 20.88 -4.65
C TRP A 469 -8.05 20.23 -3.37
N SER A 470 -7.28 20.39 -2.30
CA SER A 470 -7.64 19.92 -0.96
C SER A 470 -7.18 20.91 0.11
N VAL A 471 -7.87 20.88 1.24
CA VAL A 471 -7.49 21.52 2.49
C VAL A 471 -7.58 20.50 3.59
N ASP A 472 -6.55 20.40 4.42
CA ASP A 472 -6.44 19.45 5.51
C ASP A 472 -6.16 20.20 6.80
N VAL A 473 -6.82 19.79 7.90
CA VAL A 473 -6.56 20.26 9.25
C VAL A 473 -6.40 19.06 10.15
N SER A 474 -5.33 19.02 10.93
CA SER A 474 -5.09 17.93 11.87
C SER A 474 -4.36 18.41 13.11
N GLY A 475 -4.37 17.60 14.16
CA GLY A 475 -3.65 17.90 15.36
C GLY A 475 -3.86 16.87 16.47
N HIS A 476 -3.25 17.15 17.60
CA HIS A 476 -3.40 16.33 18.79
C HIS A 476 -3.29 17.18 20.06
N SER A 477 -3.74 16.62 21.17
CA SER A 477 -3.50 17.13 22.51
C SER A 477 -3.25 15.93 23.42
N TRP A 478 -1.98 15.76 23.82
CA TRP A 478 -1.50 14.64 24.61
C TRP A 478 -0.85 15.12 25.88
N ASP A 479 -1.20 14.51 26.98
CA ASP A 479 -0.61 14.72 28.30
C ASP A 479 0.12 13.45 28.75
N LEU A 480 1.10 13.60 29.59
CA LEU A 480 1.70 12.51 30.37
C LEU A 480 0.70 12.01 31.43
N HIS A 481 0.88 10.81 31.96
CA HIS A 481 0.06 10.32 33.08
C HIS A 481 0.26 11.13 34.37
N SER A 482 1.39 11.85 34.49
CA SER A 482 1.61 12.86 35.57
C SER A 482 0.63 14.03 35.49
N GLY A 483 -0.02 14.25 34.35
CA GLY A 483 -0.89 15.40 34.08
C GLY A 483 -0.19 16.57 33.38
N GLU A 484 1.10 16.49 33.16
CA GLU A 484 1.84 17.51 32.42
C GLU A 484 1.62 17.37 30.92
N LEU A 485 1.62 18.50 30.20
CA LEU A 485 1.54 18.51 28.75
C LEU A 485 2.73 17.77 28.13
N LEU A 486 2.47 16.73 27.32
CA LEU A 486 3.47 16.09 26.46
C LEU A 486 3.56 16.83 25.13
N SER A 487 2.44 16.92 24.39
CA SER A 487 2.42 17.61 23.12
C SER A 487 1.02 18.11 22.77
N LYS A 488 0.96 19.29 22.14
CA LYS A 488 -0.26 19.83 21.54
C LYS A 488 0.06 20.46 20.19
N SER A 489 -0.59 20.01 19.15
CA SER A 489 -0.32 20.46 17.79
C SER A 489 -1.57 20.85 17.02
N LEU A 490 -1.37 21.71 16.03
CA LEU A 490 -2.31 22.04 14.97
C LEU A 490 -1.52 22.17 13.67
N TRP A 491 -1.94 21.43 12.67
CA TRP A 491 -1.38 21.45 11.31
C TRP A 491 -2.49 21.79 10.32
N MET A 492 -2.18 22.63 9.36
CA MET A 492 -3.08 23.02 8.28
C MET A 492 -2.29 22.90 6.98
N SER A 493 -2.88 22.31 5.96
CA SER A 493 -2.29 22.27 4.63
C SER A 493 -3.31 22.55 3.55
N ALA A 494 -2.85 23.08 2.43
CA ALA A 494 -3.62 23.29 1.22
C ALA A 494 -2.80 22.83 0.02
N ASN A 495 -3.47 22.18 -0.91
CA ASN A 495 -2.89 21.66 -2.13
C ASN A 495 -3.73 22.04 -3.33
N VAL A 496 -3.08 22.38 -4.45
CA VAL A 496 -3.71 22.60 -5.75
C VAL A 496 -2.86 21.89 -6.81
N ALA A 497 -3.50 21.04 -7.59
CA ALA A 497 -2.85 20.26 -8.63
C ALA A 497 -3.49 20.52 -10.01
N SER A 498 -2.64 20.60 -11.02
CA SER A 498 -2.96 20.52 -12.44
C SER A 498 -2.55 19.14 -12.99
N LEU A 499 -2.72 18.90 -14.29
CA LEU A 499 -2.22 17.66 -14.90
C LEU A 499 -0.72 17.46 -14.70
N ASN A 500 0.06 18.53 -14.84
CA ASN A 500 1.52 18.44 -14.90
C ASN A 500 2.25 19.13 -13.75
N SER A 501 1.53 19.79 -12.85
CA SER A 501 2.14 20.53 -11.74
C SER A 501 1.25 20.51 -10.50
N GLN A 502 1.90 20.65 -9.35
CA GLN A 502 1.25 20.73 -8.04
C GLN A 502 1.92 21.84 -7.22
N ILE A 503 1.16 22.56 -6.46
CA ILE A 503 1.64 23.52 -5.47
C ILE A 503 0.96 23.21 -4.15
N TYR A 504 1.70 23.20 -3.07
CA TYR A 504 1.16 23.02 -1.75
C TYR A 504 1.82 23.95 -0.74
N ALA A 505 1.08 24.25 0.31
CA ALA A 505 1.58 24.99 1.45
C ALA A 505 1.05 24.37 2.72
N SER A 506 1.83 24.40 3.78
CA SER A 506 1.38 23.97 5.11
C SER A 506 1.91 24.89 6.20
N PHE A 507 1.14 24.97 7.27
CA PHE A 507 1.50 25.63 8.51
C PHE A 507 1.27 24.67 9.68
N GLY A 508 2.30 24.52 10.51
CA GLY A 508 2.26 23.73 11.73
C GLY A 508 2.60 24.57 12.94
N ARG A 509 1.89 24.32 14.03
CA ARG A 509 2.23 24.82 15.35
C ARG A 509 2.17 23.67 16.34
N GLU A 510 3.22 23.53 17.13
CA GLU A 510 3.32 22.49 18.15
C GLU A 510 3.90 23.04 19.46
N LYS A 511 3.32 22.64 20.56
CA LYS A 511 3.97 22.71 21.87
C LYS A 511 4.39 21.28 22.22
N ARG A 512 5.69 21.05 22.38
CA ARG A 512 6.23 19.72 22.65
C ARG A 512 7.17 19.75 23.83
N ARG A 513 6.97 18.81 24.77
CA ARG A 513 7.93 18.54 25.84
C ARG A 513 8.97 17.55 25.32
N ASP A 514 10.23 17.89 25.57
CA ASP A 514 11.37 17.01 25.32
C ASP A 514 12.49 17.32 26.32
N GLU A 515 13.57 16.57 26.31
CA GLU A 515 14.68 16.76 27.24
C GLU A 515 15.86 17.43 26.54
N VAL A 516 16.43 18.44 27.21
CA VAL A 516 17.73 19.05 26.85
C VAL A 516 18.66 18.84 28.03
N GLU A 517 19.77 18.11 27.79
CA GLU A 517 20.71 17.76 28.86
C GLU A 517 20.06 17.15 30.11
N SER A 518 19.03 16.27 29.89
CA SER A 518 18.21 15.64 30.93
C SER A 518 17.28 16.62 31.70
N ILE A 519 17.05 17.82 31.17
CA ILE A 519 16.13 18.81 31.75
C ILE A 519 14.86 18.82 30.91
N PRO A 520 13.67 18.48 31.48
CA PRO A 520 12.41 18.56 30.76
C PRO A 520 12.12 20.00 30.30
N THR A 521 12.04 20.21 29.01
CA THR A 521 11.86 21.53 28.39
C THR A 521 10.63 21.52 27.49
N LEU A 522 9.82 22.58 27.57
CA LEU A 522 8.65 22.77 26.72
C LEU A 522 8.99 23.70 25.56
N PHE A 523 9.01 23.16 24.34
CA PHE A 523 9.24 23.92 23.11
C PHE A 523 7.93 24.47 22.55
N ASN A 524 8.00 25.63 21.88
CA ASN A 524 6.91 26.23 21.12
C ASN A 524 7.37 26.35 19.67
N ASP A 525 7.00 25.37 18.89
CA ASP A 525 7.41 25.26 17.51
C ASP A 525 6.34 25.82 16.57
N HIS A 526 6.80 26.34 15.46
CA HIS A 526 5.96 26.66 14.31
C HIS A 526 6.76 26.50 13.03
N THR A 527 6.16 25.91 12.03
CA THR A 527 6.79 25.63 10.75
C THR A 527 5.86 26.04 9.63
N PHE A 528 6.41 26.73 8.66
CA PHE A 528 5.76 27.02 7.39
C PHE A 528 6.50 26.26 6.29
N THR A 529 5.76 25.57 5.43
CA THR A 529 6.29 24.83 4.29
C THR A 529 5.60 25.29 3.03
N ILE A 530 6.36 25.49 1.96
CA ILE A 530 5.84 25.65 0.61
C ILE A 530 6.59 24.72 -0.32
N GLY A 531 5.86 24.09 -1.22
CA GLY A 531 6.44 23.18 -2.18
C GLY A 531 5.72 23.20 -3.51
N CYS A 532 6.41 22.71 -4.52
CA CYS A 532 5.88 22.52 -5.86
C CYS A 532 6.42 21.23 -6.48
N ALA A 533 5.65 20.71 -7.41
CA ALA A 533 6.05 19.58 -8.24
C ALA A 533 5.75 19.90 -9.70
N TRP A 534 6.57 19.42 -10.60
CA TRP A 534 6.50 19.67 -12.04
C TRP A 534 6.75 18.41 -12.83
N ASN A 535 6.39 18.44 -14.12
CA ASN A 535 6.48 17.30 -15.02
C ASN A 535 5.83 16.03 -14.46
N GLN A 536 4.69 16.18 -13.76
CA GLN A 536 4.08 15.07 -13.03
C GLN A 536 3.57 13.96 -13.94
N GLN A 537 3.35 14.24 -15.22
CA GLN A 537 2.99 13.24 -16.22
C GLN A 537 4.19 12.52 -16.83
N GLU A 538 5.41 13.03 -16.63
CA GLU A 538 6.63 12.44 -17.16
C GLU A 538 7.31 11.56 -16.11
N MET A 539 7.46 10.27 -16.41
CA MET A 539 7.99 9.31 -15.44
C MET A 539 9.44 9.63 -15.03
N TYR A 540 10.29 9.94 -16.01
CA TYR A 540 11.73 10.06 -15.80
C TYR A 540 12.23 11.49 -15.66
N THR A 541 11.41 12.50 -15.93
CA THR A 541 11.80 13.92 -15.85
C THR A 541 10.98 14.71 -14.83
N ARG A 542 10.14 14.03 -14.07
CA ARG A 542 9.38 14.65 -12.99
C ARG A 542 10.28 15.15 -11.88
N GLY A 543 9.90 16.24 -11.27
CA GLY A 543 10.62 16.79 -10.14
C GLY A 543 9.69 17.40 -9.11
N TRP A 544 10.22 17.62 -7.94
CA TRP A 544 9.56 18.37 -6.88
C TRP A 544 10.59 19.04 -5.99
N ALA A 545 10.19 20.12 -5.34
CA ALA A 545 10.98 20.81 -4.34
C ALA A 545 10.07 21.37 -3.25
N ASP A 546 10.56 21.39 -2.02
CA ASP A 546 9.95 22.11 -0.92
C ASP A 546 10.97 22.76 0.00
N VAL A 547 10.52 23.78 0.69
CA VAL A 547 11.27 24.45 1.74
C VAL A 547 10.38 24.63 2.97
N SER A 548 10.92 24.32 4.12
CA SER A 548 10.30 24.51 5.43
C SER A 548 11.16 25.43 6.28
N PHE A 549 10.53 26.39 6.93
CA PHE A 549 11.23 27.32 7.82
C PHE A 549 10.37 27.69 9.01
N GLY A 550 11.02 28.07 10.10
CA GLY A 550 10.31 28.42 11.32
C GLY A 550 11.16 28.19 12.56
N LYS A 551 10.51 27.76 13.63
CA LYS A 551 11.16 27.34 14.89
C LYS A 551 10.87 25.89 15.16
N ARG A 552 11.92 25.15 15.49
CA ARG A 552 11.85 23.75 15.93
C ARG A 552 12.81 23.54 17.08
N ALA A 553 12.37 22.83 18.10
CA ALA A 553 13.16 22.46 19.27
C ALA A 553 13.94 23.65 19.88
N GLY A 554 13.25 24.79 20.02
CA GLY A 554 13.81 26.00 20.63
C GLY A 554 14.73 26.84 19.73
N GLY A 555 15.03 26.40 18.51
CA GLY A 555 15.89 27.11 17.57
C GLY A 555 15.21 27.48 16.27
N ASN A 556 15.87 28.32 15.47
CA ASN A 556 15.44 28.55 14.09
C ASN A 556 15.80 27.33 13.24
N SER A 557 14.86 26.94 12.38
CA SER A 557 15.00 25.80 11.49
C SER A 557 14.78 26.22 10.05
N PHE A 558 15.63 25.70 9.16
CA PHE A 558 15.45 25.73 7.71
C PHE A 558 15.72 24.33 7.18
N TYR A 559 14.77 23.78 6.44
CA TYR A 559 14.88 22.48 5.78
C TYR A 559 14.42 22.60 4.35
N GLY A 560 15.25 22.19 3.41
CA GLY A 560 14.96 22.24 1.98
C GLY A 560 15.29 20.92 1.32
N ARG A 561 14.46 20.49 0.38
CA ARG A 561 14.69 19.31 -0.45
C ARG A 561 14.30 19.55 -1.88
N VAL A 562 14.99 18.85 -2.75
CA VAL A 562 14.66 18.79 -4.17
C VAL A 562 14.95 17.42 -4.74
N LYS A 563 14.04 16.92 -5.55
CA LYS A 563 14.24 15.73 -6.36
C LYS A 563 14.03 16.08 -7.82
N GLN A 564 14.94 15.63 -8.69
CA GLN A 564 14.85 15.81 -10.13
C GLN A 564 15.18 14.50 -10.83
N GLY A 565 14.27 14.03 -11.66
CA GLY A 565 14.50 12.96 -12.63
C GLY A 565 15.11 13.52 -13.92
N LEU A 566 16.03 12.79 -14.51
CA LEU A 566 16.71 13.08 -15.75
C LEU A 566 16.62 11.89 -16.68
N SER A 567 16.43 12.11 -17.97
CA SER A 567 16.45 11.07 -19.00
C SER A 567 17.37 11.48 -20.14
N LEU A 568 18.30 10.59 -20.50
CA LEU A 568 19.19 10.75 -21.65
C LEU A 568 18.85 9.67 -22.67
N GLY A 569 18.08 10.04 -23.67
CA GLY A 569 17.50 9.08 -24.62
C GLY A 569 16.42 8.22 -23.95
N GLU A 570 16.20 7.02 -24.50
CA GLU A 570 15.15 6.10 -24.06
C GLU A 570 15.60 5.09 -23.00
N SER A 571 16.91 4.95 -22.78
CA SER A 571 17.45 3.85 -21.97
C SER A 571 18.19 4.29 -20.71
N PHE A 572 18.67 5.53 -20.66
CA PHE A 572 19.41 6.01 -19.49
C PHE A 572 18.55 6.98 -18.66
N HIS A 573 18.39 6.67 -17.39
CA HIS A 573 17.62 7.45 -16.45
C HIS A 573 18.43 7.71 -15.19
N ALA A 574 18.26 8.88 -14.61
CA ALA A 574 18.88 9.26 -13.33
C ALA A 574 17.89 9.98 -12.46
N ASP A 575 17.91 9.70 -11.17
CA ASP A 575 17.23 10.49 -10.14
C ASP A 575 18.29 11.12 -9.24
N ILE A 576 18.18 12.41 -9.03
CA ILE A 576 19.01 13.15 -8.08
C ILE A 576 18.10 13.71 -6.99
N PHE A 577 18.41 13.38 -5.76
CA PHE A 577 17.73 13.88 -4.59
C PHE A 577 18.74 14.59 -3.68
N TYR A 578 18.39 15.79 -3.24
CA TYR A 578 19.20 16.59 -2.33
C TYR A 578 18.36 17.07 -1.16
N GLU A 579 18.89 16.95 0.03
CA GLU A 579 18.35 17.52 1.27
C GLU A 579 19.37 18.42 1.94
N TYR A 580 18.86 19.47 2.57
CA TYR A 580 19.63 20.37 3.41
C TYR A 580 18.86 20.73 4.67
N LEU A 581 19.47 20.52 5.83
CA LEU A 581 18.95 20.91 7.13
C LEU A 581 19.92 21.87 7.84
N ARG A 582 19.37 22.94 8.38
CA ARG A 582 20.05 23.83 9.31
C ARG A 582 19.14 24.13 10.48
N MET A 583 19.61 23.84 11.68
CA MET A 583 18.94 24.17 12.93
C MET A 583 19.89 24.92 13.85
N THR A 584 19.36 25.81 14.69
CA THR A 584 20.05 26.49 15.77
C THR A 584 19.44 26.08 17.10
N GLY A 585 19.98 26.55 18.22
CA GLY A 585 19.45 26.23 19.56
C GLY A 585 20.00 24.92 20.14
N PRO A 586 19.29 24.29 21.08
CA PRO A 586 19.78 23.09 21.79
C PRO A 586 20.13 21.90 20.89
N PHE A 587 19.39 21.73 19.80
CA PHE A 587 19.60 20.69 18.80
C PHE A 587 20.23 21.26 17.51
N ALA A 588 21.22 22.16 17.68
CA ALA A 588 21.88 22.79 16.55
C ALA A 588 22.57 21.75 15.67
N GLN A 589 22.22 21.74 14.38
CA GLN A 589 22.83 20.83 13.39
C GLN A 589 22.83 21.48 12.01
N ARG A 590 23.76 21.02 11.18
CA ARG A 590 23.83 21.40 9.77
C ARG A 590 24.24 20.19 8.96
N GLU A 591 23.34 19.71 8.14
CA GLU A 591 23.50 18.46 7.40
C GLU A 591 23.13 18.64 5.92
N HIS A 592 23.78 17.83 5.10
CA HIS A 592 23.52 17.70 3.68
C HIS A 592 23.45 16.23 3.32
N GLN A 593 22.49 15.89 2.49
CA GLN A 593 22.40 14.55 1.92
C GLN A 593 22.20 14.65 0.41
N VAL A 594 22.96 13.87 -0.33
CA VAL A 594 22.77 13.67 -1.78
C VAL A 594 22.57 12.19 -2.03
N VAL A 595 21.49 11.87 -2.72
CA VAL A 595 21.25 10.50 -3.22
C VAL A 595 21.11 10.58 -4.71
N ALA A 596 21.90 9.81 -5.43
CA ALA A 596 21.82 9.67 -6.89
C ALA A 596 21.55 8.22 -7.24
N SER A 597 20.54 7.98 -8.06
CA SER A 597 20.23 6.69 -8.63
C SER A 597 20.42 6.76 -10.13
N LEU A 598 21.10 5.79 -10.71
CA LEU A 598 21.32 5.66 -12.14
C LEU A 598 20.70 4.35 -12.61
N ALA A 599 19.96 4.38 -13.70
CA ALA A 599 19.39 3.19 -14.30
C ALA A 599 19.65 3.19 -15.81
N TYR A 600 19.98 2.01 -16.33
CA TYR A 600 20.12 1.78 -17.77
C TYR A 600 19.27 0.58 -18.17
N ASP A 601 18.27 0.81 -19.00
CA ASP A 601 17.35 -0.22 -19.47
C ASP A 601 17.94 -0.93 -20.68
N ILE A 602 18.34 -2.20 -20.51
CA ILE A 602 18.88 -3.04 -21.59
C ILE A 602 17.75 -3.64 -22.42
N THR A 603 16.73 -4.16 -21.74
CA THR A 603 15.51 -4.72 -22.33
C THR A 603 14.31 -4.39 -21.44
N SER A 604 13.10 -4.74 -21.88
CA SER A 604 11.89 -4.61 -21.04
C SER A 604 11.94 -5.46 -19.75
N GLU A 605 12.79 -6.48 -19.72
CA GLU A 605 12.92 -7.40 -18.57
C GLU A 605 14.17 -7.15 -17.73
N ASN A 606 15.21 -6.54 -18.31
CA ASN A 606 16.51 -6.34 -17.65
C ASN A 606 16.87 -4.85 -17.59
N SER A 607 17.17 -4.36 -16.41
CA SER A 607 17.75 -3.04 -16.17
C SER A 607 18.95 -3.16 -15.23
N LEU A 608 19.96 -2.29 -15.41
CA LEU A 608 21.06 -2.09 -14.48
C LEU A 608 20.77 -0.80 -13.68
N SER A 609 20.73 -0.90 -12.38
CA SER A 609 20.52 0.22 -11.44
C SER A 609 21.65 0.33 -10.42
#